data_b79c4d519bdf52caa9a64ab916c526bd
#
_entry.id   b79c4d519bdf52caa9a64ab916c526bd
#
_cell.length_a   1.000
_cell.length_b   1.000
_cell.length_c   1.000
_cell.angle_alpha   90.00
_cell.angle_beta   90.00
_cell.angle_gamma   90.00
#
_symmetry.space_group_name_H-M   'P 1'
#
loop_
_entity.id
_entity.type
_entity.pdbx_description
1 polymer ?
#
loop_
_entity_poly.entity_id
_entity_poly.type
_entity_poly.pdbx_seq_one_letter_code
_entity_poly.pdbx_strand_id
1 'polypeptide(L)'
;MYFGLSEEQQSLEDNIKKYLEDNASLDSIKEVAGGDSAKSADIHKGLLELGISGLMVPEEYGGLELDMLFASVVSGALGSGTAPVPYAGAYVMAPIALTLAGSDSQKENWLPKIAGGEVVIGIGLSEYVGAREDAAITASGNTISGRCLFVMDGKDADAYILANKAGELYLVDAKAKGISVTELVTVDKTRPSIELNLDNVEAELLPGSESNQEVINKVLDAGRLMLAADSIGASQIMLDKAVAYSLERKQFGRVIGSFQAVKHMCAEMAAELEPCHSMIWHAAHCYDHDPSQARLMACHTKAHVSEVGQQISNCLLYTSPSPRDRG
;
A
#
# COMPACT_ATOMS: atom_id res chain seq x y z
N MET A 1 28.12 -3.40 -11.74
CA MET A 1 26.69 -3.74 -11.47
C MET A 1 25.94 -2.43 -11.48
N TYR A 2 24.99 -2.25 -12.38
CA TYR A 2 24.14 -1.06 -12.40
C TYR A 2 23.11 -1.22 -11.27
N PHE A 3 23.05 -0.26 -10.37
CA PHE A 3 22.10 -0.24 -9.26
C PHE A 3 21.13 0.92 -9.50
N GLY A 4 20.02 0.62 -10.13
CA GLY A 4 18.97 1.58 -10.49
C GLY A 4 17.82 0.87 -11.19
N LEU A 5 16.75 1.60 -11.44
CA LEU A 5 15.57 1.08 -12.14
C LEU A 5 15.89 0.80 -13.63
N SER A 6 15.30 -0.27 -14.18
CA SER A 6 15.34 -0.56 -15.61
C SER A 6 14.52 0.48 -16.40
N GLU A 7 14.73 0.54 -17.72
CA GLU A 7 13.92 1.40 -18.60
C GLU A 7 12.43 1.07 -18.52
N GLU A 8 12.09 -0.20 -18.37
CA GLU A 8 10.71 -0.67 -18.25
C GLU A 8 10.08 -0.22 -16.93
N GLN A 9 10.82 -0.31 -15.81
CA GLN A 9 10.38 0.15 -14.50
C GLN A 9 10.19 1.67 -14.48
N GLN A 10 11.11 2.43 -15.07
CA GLN A 10 11.00 3.88 -15.22
C GLN A 10 9.80 4.28 -16.08
N SER A 11 9.61 3.60 -17.22
CA SER A 11 8.47 3.85 -18.11
C SER A 11 7.13 3.60 -17.42
N LEU A 12 7.02 2.52 -16.61
CA LEU A 12 5.82 2.22 -15.86
C LEU A 12 5.55 3.30 -14.80
N GLU A 13 6.59 3.69 -14.06
CA GLU A 13 6.52 4.77 -13.05
C GLU A 13 6.02 6.08 -13.69
N ASP A 14 6.63 6.50 -14.79
CA ASP A 14 6.30 7.73 -15.49
C ASP A 14 4.87 7.72 -16.03
N ASN A 15 4.41 6.59 -16.57
CA ASN A 15 3.03 6.44 -17.06
C ASN A 15 2.00 6.57 -15.94
N ILE A 16 2.25 5.96 -14.78
CA ILE A 16 1.36 6.07 -13.62
C ILE A 16 1.37 7.50 -13.08
N LYS A 17 2.54 8.11 -12.89
CA LYS A 17 2.64 9.51 -12.43
C LYS A 17 1.91 10.46 -13.36
N LYS A 18 2.14 10.33 -14.67
CA LYS A 18 1.44 11.14 -15.68
C LYS A 18 -0.06 10.93 -15.63
N TYR A 19 -0.53 9.69 -15.53
CA TYR A 19 -1.97 9.42 -15.41
C TYR A 19 -2.57 10.12 -14.18
N LEU A 20 -1.87 10.06 -13.03
CA LEU A 20 -2.32 10.69 -11.79
C LEU A 20 -2.29 12.23 -11.88
N GLU A 21 -1.28 12.83 -12.51
CA GLU A 21 -1.23 14.27 -12.76
C GLU A 21 -2.43 14.74 -13.59
N ASP A 22 -2.81 13.98 -14.62
CA ASP A 22 -3.88 14.32 -15.53
C ASP A 22 -5.29 14.08 -14.93
N ASN A 23 -5.47 13.05 -14.06
CA ASN A 23 -6.78 12.56 -13.64
C ASN A 23 -7.04 12.63 -12.11
N ALA A 24 -6.01 12.79 -11.29
CA ALA A 24 -6.08 12.77 -9.83
C ALA A 24 -5.50 14.05 -9.20
N SER A 25 -6.00 15.22 -9.59
CA SER A 25 -5.58 16.48 -9.01
C SER A 25 -5.83 16.51 -7.49
N LEU A 26 -5.10 17.37 -6.75
CA LEU A 26 -5.31 17.53 -5.30
C LEU A 26 -6.75 17.86 -4.92
N ASP A 27 -7.47 18.60 -5.77
CA ASP A 27 -8.87 18.91 -5.50
C ASP A 27 -9.75 17.66 -5.72
N SER A 28 -9.46 16.85 -6.75
CA SER A 28 -10.09 15.55 -6.94
C SER A 28 -9.86 14.60 -5.76
N ILE A 29 -8.64 14.56 -5.22
CA ILE A 29 -8.32 13.75 -4.04
C ILE A 29 -9.05 14.24 -2.79
N LYS A 30 -9.22 15.56 -2.62
CA LYS A 30 -10.03 16.13 -1.51
C LYS A 30 -11.51 15.76 -1.63
N GLU A 31 -12.06 15.70 -2.85
CA GLU A 31 -13.44 15.26 -3.09
C GLU A 31 -13.60 13.78 -2.72
N VAL A 32 -12.66 12.93 -3.10
CA VAL A 32 -12.63 11.51 -2.67
C VAL A 32 -12.54 11.41 -1.14
N ALA A 33 -11.65 12.16 -0.50
CA ALA A 33 -11.56 12.22 0.97
C ALA A 33 -12.84 12.78 1.62
N GLY A 34 -13.64 13.52 0.87
CA GLY A 34 -14.99 13.99 1.24
C GLY A 34 -16.09 12.97 1.02
N GLY A 35 -15.80 11.82 0.41
CA GLY A 35 -16.74 10.71 0.18
C GLY A 35 -17.20 10.52 -1.26
N ASP A 36 -16.56 11.15 -2.26
CA ASP A 36 -16.87 10.93 -3.68
C ASP A 36 -16.29 9.58 -4.16
N SER A 37 -17.10 8.53 -4.02
CA SER A 37 -16.73 7.16 -4.44
C SER A 37 -16.71 7.00 -5.97
N ALA A 38 -17.49 7.76 -6.72
CA ALA A 38 -17.49 7.66 -8.18
C ALA A 38 -16.15 8.11 -8.75
N LYS A 39 -15.61 9.21 -8.24
CA LYS A 39 -14.29 9.71 -8.64
C LYS A 39 -13.16 8.75 -8.29
N SER A 40 -13.21 8.11 -7.11
CA SER A 40 -12.27 7.05 -6.73
C SER A 40 -12.33 5.88 -7.71
N ALA A 41 -13.54 5.44 -8.09
CA ALA A 41 -13.74 4.36 -9.05
C ALA A 41 -13.21 4.70 -10.46
N ASP A 42 -13.39 5.93 -10.93
CA ASP A 42 -12.86 6.38 -12.22
C ASP A 42 -11.33 6.39 -12.24
N ILE A 43 -10.69 6.91 -11.17
CA ILE A 43 -9.22 6.88 -11.02
C ILE A 43 -8.72 5.44 -10.99
N HIS A 44 -9.37 4.58 -10.22
CA HIS A 44 -9.03 3.16 -10.12
C HIS A 44 -9.12 2.47 -11.47
N LYS A 45 -10.20 2.66 -12.20
CA LYS A 45 -10.40 2.07 -13.54
C LYS A 45 -9.28 2.42 -14.51
N GLY A 46 -8.87 3.68 -14.58
CA GLY A 46 -7.78 4.08 -15.47
C GLY A 46 -6.42 3.52 -15.06
N LEU A 47 -6.17 3.33 -13.75
CA LEU A 47 -4.96 2.67 -13.28
C LEU A 47 -4.97 1.16 -13.59
N LEU A 48 -6.13 0.50 -13.55
CA LEU A 48 -6.28 -0.88 -14.00
C LEU A 48 -5.92 -1.06 -15.48
N GLU A 49 -6.25 -0.09 -16.34
CA GLU A 49 -5.85 -0.09 -17.75
C GLU A 49 -4.32 -0.01 -17.95
N LEU A 50 -3.57 0.46 -16.93
CA LEU A 50 -2.10 0.41 -16.91
C LEU A 50 -1.54 -0.92 -16.35
N GLY A 51 -2.40 -1.87 -16.01
CA GLY A 51 -2.03 -3.23 -15.62
C GLY A 51 -1.60 -3.40 -14.17
N ILE A 52 -1.88 -2.45 -13.27
CA ILE A 52 -1.42 -2.51 -11.87
C ILE A 52 -1.92 -3.74 -11.09
N SER A 53 -3.05 -4.33 -11.49
CA SER A 53 -3.67 -5.47 -10.80
C SER A 53 -3.01 -6.81 -11.12
N GLY A 54 -2.40 -6.92 -12.31
CA GLY A 54 -1.82 -8.17 -12.81
C GLY A 54 -0.34 -8.39 -12.49
N LEU A 55 0.35 -7.41 -11.90
CA LEU A 55 1.80 -7.43 -11.74
C LEU A 55 2.31 -8.66 -10.99
N MET A 56 1.69 -9.00 -9.86
CA MET A 56 2.11 -10.08 -8.96
C MET A 56 1.39 -11.41 -9.22
N VAL A 57 0.49 -11.46 -10.19
CA VAL A 57 -0.23 -12.69 -10.55
C VAL A 57 0.64 -13.49 -11.53
N PRO A 58 0.80 -14.83 -11.33
CA PRO A 58 1.54 -15.67 -12.26
C PRO A 58 0.96 -15.65 -13.69
N GLU A 59 1.84 -15.81 -14.69
CA GLU A 59 1.47 -15.80 -16.11
C GLU A 59 0.40 -16.86 -16.45
N GLU A 60 0.47 -18.03 -15.82
CA GLU A 60 -0.50 -19.13 -16.02
C GLU A 60 -1.93 -18.74 -15.64
N TYR A 61 -2.11 -17.71 -14.80
CA TYR A 61 -3.41 -17.14 -14.41
C TYR A 61 -3.70 -15.78 -15.08
N GLY A 62 -2.96 -15.44 -16.13
CA GLY A 62 -3.17 -14.23 -16.93
C GLY A 62 -2.54 -12.96 -16.34
N GLY A 63 -1.64 -13.09 -15.38
CA GLY A 63 -0.84 -12.00 -14.84
C GLY A 63 0.46 -11.75 -15.61
N LEU A 64 1.30 -10.88 -15.04
CA LEU A 64 2.60 -10.49 -15.60
C LEU A 64 3.78 -11.15 -14.87
N GLU A 65 3.57 -11.77 -13.72
CA GLU A 65 4.59 -12.46 -12.91
C GLU A 65 5.86 -11.61 -12.68
N LEU A 66 5.67 -10.31 -12.42
CA LEU A 66 6.78 -9.39 -12.19
C LEU A 66 7.29 -9.48 -10.74
N ASP A 67 8.49 -8.95 -10.52
CA ASP A 67 9.17 -8.98 -9.23
C ASP A 67 8.66 -7.91 -8.25
N MET A 68 9.09 -8.03 -6.99
CA MET A 68 8.73 -7.09 -5.91
C MET A 68 9.23 -5.67 -6.18
N LEU A 69 10.28 -5.51 -7.00
CA LEU A 69 10.78 -4.18 -7.35
C LEU A 69 9.79 -3.44 -8.26
N PHE A 70 9.19 -4.11 -9.26
CA PHE A 70 8.11 -3.53 -10.07
C PHE A 70 6.91 -3.12 -9.18
N ALA A 71 6.48 -4.00 -8.28
CA ALA A 71 5.39 -3.68 -7.36
C ALA A 71 5.71 -2.46 -6.48
N SER A 72 6.97 -2.35 -6.02
CA SER A 72 7.44 -1.21 -5.21
C SER A 72 7.46 0.10 -6.00
N VAL A 73 7.87 0.06 -7.27
CA VAL A 73 7.87 1.22 -8.18
C VAL A 73 6.44 1.73 -8.37
N VAL A 74 5.50 0.83 -8.63
CA VAL A 74 4.07 1.18 -8.76
C VAL A 74 3.55 1.78 -7.45
N SER A 75 3.85 1.17 -6.30
CA SER A 75 3.41 1.69 -5.00
C SER A 75 3.94 3.10 -4.74
N GLY A 76 5.22 3.37 -5.08
CA GLY A 76 5.82 4.69 -4.98
C GLY A 76 5.14 5.72 -5.89
N ALA A 77 4.85 5.35 -7.14
CA ALA A 77 4.12 6.21 -8.07
C ALA A 77 2.70 6.52 -7.58
N LEU A 78 1.98 5.54 -7.03
CA LEU A 78 0.65 5.74 -6.42
C LEU A 78 0.72 6.66 -5.21
N GLY A 79 1.73 6.48 -4.34
CA GLY A 79 1.98 7.34 -3.19
C GLY A 79 2.24 8.80 -3.58
N SER A 80 3.00 9.04 -4.65
CA SER A 80 3.30 10.38 -5.13
C SER A 80 2.05 11.17 -5.52
N GLY A 81 1.02 10.50 -6.06
CA GLY A 81 -0.27 11.10 -6.40
C GLY A 81 -1.32 11.01 -5.29
N THR A 82 -0.99 10.41 -4.13
CA THR A 82 -1.97 10.09 -3.07
C THR A 82 -3.17 9.32 -3.65
N ALA A 83 -2.90 8.34 -4.51
CA ALA A 83 -3.91 7.65 -5.29
C ALA A 83 -4.93 6.92 -4.38
N PRO A 84 -6.23 7.19 -4.53
CA PRO A 84 -7.29 6.64 -3.68
C PRO A 84 -7.74 5.26 -4.18
N VAL A 85 -6.81 4.33 -4.30
CA VAL A 85 -7.07 3.02 -4.92
C VAL A 85 -6.55 1.89 -4.06
N PRO A 86 -7.22 0.71 -4.07
CA PRO A 86 -6.71 -0.49 -3.43
C PRO A 86 -5.49 -0.99 -4.22
N TYR A 87 -4.37 -1.20 -3.56
CA TYR A 87 -3.17 -1.73 -4.21
C TYR A 87 -2.39 -2.70 -3.34
N ALA A 88 -1.88 -2.24 -2.19
CA ALA A 88 -0.98 -3.04 -1.37
C ALA A 88 -1.62 -4.35 -0.90
N GLY A 89 -2.84 -4.30 -0.40
CA GLY A 89 -3.61 -5.47 0.01
C GLY A 89 -4.12 -6.26 -1.18
N ALA A 90 -4.88 -5.60 -2.05
CA ALA A 90 -5.67 -6.24 -3.09
C ALA A 90 -4.83 -6.81 -4.24
N TYR A 91 -3.78 -6.09 -4.68
CA TYR A 91 -3.04 -6.43 -5.90
C TYR A 91 -1.60 -6.90 -5.64
N VAL A 92 -1.14 -6.86 -4.38
CA VAL A 92 0.16 -7.42 -4.01
C VAL A 92 0.02 -8.51 -2.97
N MET A 93 -0.54 -8.22 -1.79
CA MET A 93 -0.60 -9.20 -0.71
C MET A 93 -1.57 -10.37 -1.00
N ALA A 94 -2.74 -10.07 -1.58
CA ALA A 94 -3.74 -11.10 -1.89
C ALA A 94 -3.26 -12.11 -2.96
N PRO A 95 -2.73 -11.69 -4.12
CA PRO A 95 -2.21 -12.66 -5.09
C PRO A 95 -1.02 -13.45 -4.54
N ILE A 96 -0.13 -12.85 -3.74
CA ILE A 96 0.96 -13.57 -3.07
C ILE A 96 0.40 -14.64 -2.12
N ALA A 97 -0.60 -14.30 -1.29
CA ALA A 97 -1.22 -15.26 -0.37
C ALA A 97 -1.86 -16.43 -1.10
N LEU A 98 -2.62 -16.15 -2.16
CA LEU A 98 -3.26 -17.17 -3.00
C LEU A 98 -2.24 -18.03 -3.73
N THR A 99 -1.22 -17.44 -4.34
CA THR A 99 -0.17 -18.17 -5.06
C THR A 99 0.59 -19.12 -4.14
N LEU A 100 0.96 -18.67 -2.94
CA LEU A 100 1.74 -19.45 -1.99
C LEU A 100 0.92 -20.50 -1.23
N ALA A 101 -0.35 -20.22 -0.94
CA ALA A 101 -1.14 -21.02 0.00
C ALA A 101 -2.49 -21.50 -0.52
N GLY A 102 -3.01 -20.96 -1.61
CA GLY A 102 -4.29 -21.36 -2.17
C GLY A 102 -4.26 -22.79 -2.74
N SER A 103 -5.37 -23.49 -2.68
CA SER A 103 -5.60 -24.70 -3.47
C SER A 103 -5.68 -24.36 -4.97
N ASP A 104 -5.49 -25.35 -5.84
CA ASP A 104 -5.58 -25.11 -7.29
C ASP A 104 -6.92 -24.47 -7.68
N SER A 105 -8.02 -24.95 -7.11
CA SER A 105 -9.36 -24.38 -7.32
C SER A 105 -9.47 -22.91 -6.87
N GLN A 106 -8.85 -22.55 -5.73
CA GLN A 106 -8.84 -21.16 -5.26
C GLN A 106 -8.00 -20.26 -6.18
N LYS A 107 -6.84 -20.73 -6.62
CA LYS A 107 -5.99 -20.01 -7.58
C LYS A 107 -6.70 -19.79 -8.90
N GLU A 108 -7.25 -20.86 -9.50
CA GLU A 108 -8.01 -20.80 -10.77
C GLU A 108 -9.23 -19.87 -10.71
N ASN A 109 -9.88 -19.78 -9.56
CA ASN A 109 -11.07 -18.93 -9.40
C ASN A 109 -10.75 -17.47 -9.15
N TRP A 110 -9.67 -17.15 -8.42
CA TRP A 110 -9.41 -15.80 -7.92
C TRP A 110 -8.29 -15.06 -8.66
N LEU A 111 -7.18 -15.74 -8.98
CA LEU A 111 -6.02 -15.07 -9.58
C LEU A 111 -6.33 -14.43 -10.95
N PRO A 112 -7.07 -15.08 -11.88
CA PRO A 112 -7.44 -14.45 -13.15
C PRO A 112 -8.29 -13.19 -12.96
N LYS A 113 -9.21 -13.20 -11.99
CA LYS A 113 -10.07 -12.04 -11.70
C LYS A 113 -9.29 -10.89 -11.09
N ILE A 114 -8.28 -11.19 -10.24
CA ILE A 114 -7.37 -10.16 -9.72
C ILE A 114 -6.56 -9.58 -10.87
N ALA A 115 -5.98 -10.41 -11.74
CA ALA A 115 -5.20 -9.95 -12.89
C ALA A 115 -6.01 -9.04 -13.81
N GLY A 116 -7.27 -9.38 -14.07
CA GLY A 116 -8.21 -8.57 -14.84
C GLY A 116 -8.73 -7.33 -14.13
N GLY A 117 -8.44 -7.13 -12.84
CA GLY A 117 -9.01 -6.04 -12.05
C GLY A 117 -10.51 -6.16 -11.80
N GLU A 118 -11.05 -7.37 -11.92
CA GLU A 118 -12.50 -7.64 -11.77
C GLU A 118 -12.92 -7.73 -10.31
N VAL A 119 -11.98 -8.02 -9.40
CA VAL A 119 -12.22 -8.19 -7.97
C VAL A 119 -11.18 -7.49 -7.12
N VAL A 120 -11.62 -7.03 -5.96
CA VAL A 120 -10.77 -6.48 -4.89
C VAL A 120 -10.83 -7.43 -3.70
N ILE A 121 -9.67 -7.83 -3.18
CA ILE A 121 -9.57 -8.68 -2.00
C ILE A 121 -8.94 -7.89 -0.85
N GLY A 122 -9.70 -7.68 0.22
CA GLY A 122 -9.22 -7.03 1.42
C GLY A 122 -8.35 -7.97 2.27
N ILE A 123 -7.32 -7.41 2.92
CA ILE A 123 -6.37 -8.16 3.75
C ILE A 123 -6.50 -7.77 5.21
N GLY A 124 -6.80 -8.75 6.08
CA GLY A 124 -6.94 -8.56 7.52
C GLY A 124 -6.01 -9.47 8.33
N LEU A 125 -4.93 -8.90 8.89
CA LEU A 125 -3.90 -9.64 9.60
C LEU A 125 -3.73 -9.19 11.07
N SER A 126 -4.72 -8.47 11.62
CA SER A 126 -4.61 -7.75 12.90
C SER A 126 -4.33 -8.65 14.09
N GLU A 127 -4.88 -9.86 14.14
CA GLU A 127 -4.61 -10.79 15.22
C GLU A 127 -3.17 -11.32 15.16
N TYR A 128 -2.70 -11.69 13.99
CA TYR A 128 -1.35 -12.22 13.82
C TYR A 128 -0.26 -11.20 14.17
N VAL A 129 -0.47 -9.93 13.77
CA VAL A 129 0.48 -8.86 14.10
C VAL A 129 0.31 -8.30 15.51
N GLY A 130 -0.67 -8.78 16.28
CA GLY A 130 -0.93 -8.32 17.64
C GLY A 130 -1.35 -6.84 17.71
N ALA A 131 -2.13 -6.38 16.73
CA ALA A 131 -2.53 -4.98 16.64
C ALA A 131 -3.39 -4.53 17.84
N ARG A 132 -4.23 -5.43 18.35
CA ARG A 132 -5.05 -5.22 19.54
C ARG A 132 -5.41 -6.56 20.19
N GLU A 133 -5.60 -6.56 21.52
CA GLU A 133 -5.94 -7.76 22.30
C GLU A 133 -7.35 -8.31 21.99
N ASP A 134 -8.25 -7.46 21.52
CA ASP A 134 -9.63 -7.82 21.16
C ASP A 134 -9.81 -8.24 19.70
N ALA A 135 -8.75 -8.26 18.91
CA ALA A 135 -8.74 -8.84 17.58
C ALA A 135 -8.44 -10.34 17.69
N ALA A 136 -9.42 -11.17 17.42
CA ALA A 136 -9.28 -12.62 17.47
C ALA A 136 -10.18 -13.28 16.43
N ILE A 137 -9.66 -14.26 15.70
CA ILE A 137 -10.38 -15.10 14.75
C ILE A 137 -10.28 -16.55 15.20
N THR A 138 -11.43 -17.17 15.46
CA THR A 138 -11.53 -18.58 15.82
C THR A 138 -12.18 -19.34 14.68
N ALA A 139 -11.52 -20.41 14.21
CA ALA A 139 -12.07 -21.31 13.18
C ALA A 139 -12.72 -22.53 13.82
N SER A 140 -13.85 -22.95 13.24
CA SER A 140 -14.55 -24.18 13.61
C SER A 140 -15.12 -24.86 12.36
N GLY A 141 -14.46 -25.90 11.89
CA GLY A 141 -14.78 -26.51 10.60
C GLY A 141 -14.60 -25.50 9.45
N ASN A 142 -15.65 -25.28 8.67
CA ASN A 142 -15.66 -24.34 7.53
C ASN A 142 -16.17 -22.95 7.90
N THR A 143 -16.20 -22.59 9.18
CA THR A 143 -16.67 -21.28 9.62
C THR A 143 -15.64 -20.60 10.49
N ILE A 144 -15.65 -19.26 10.46
CA ILE A 144 -14.84 -18.41 11.34
C ILE A 144 -15.75 -17.46 12.11
N SER A 145 -15.34 -17.14 13.33
CA SER A 145 -16.01 -16.16 14.19
C SER A 145 -14.97 -15.29 14.87
N GLY A 146 -15.31 -14.04 15.15
CA GLY A 146 -14.45 -13.13 15.87
C GLY A 146 -14.40 -11.74 15.27
N ARG A 147 -13.27 -11.05 15.43
CA ARG A 147 -13.09 -9.65 15.03
C ARG A 147 -11.76 -9.44 14.35
N CYS A 148 -11.78 -8.82 13.18
CA CYS A 148 -10.60 -8.39 12.46
C CYS A 148 -10.59 -6.87 12.31
N LEU A 149 -9.51 -6.24 12.75
CA LEU A 149 -9.31 -4.79 12.72
C LEU A 149 -8.38 -4.40 11.58
N PHE A 150 -8.50 -3.16 11.13
CA PHE A 150 -7.58 -2.57 10.15
C PHE A 150 -7.45 -3.42 8.88
N VAL A 151 -8.57 -3.92 8.36
CA VAL A 151 -8.57 -4.64 7.08
C VAL A 151 -8.22 -3.65 5.99
N MET A 152 -7.07 -3.88 5.36
CA MET A 152 -6.53 -3.06 4.27
C MET A 152 -7.28 -3.38 2.98
N ASP A 153 -7.56 -2.36 2.18
CA ASP A 153 -8.30 -2.46 0.92
C ASP A 153 -9.65 -3.18 1.05
N GLY A 154 -10.20 -3.19 2.27
CA GLY A 154 -11.41 -3.96 2.60
C GLY A 154 -12.72 -3.24 2.30
N LYS A 155 -12.70 -1.92 2.10
CA LYS A 155 -13.91 -1.18 1.74
C LYS A 155 -14.33 -1.56 0.33
N ASP A 156 -15.59 -1.94 0.18
CA ASP A 156 -16.17 -2.39 -1.08
C ASP A 156 -15.46 -3.60 -1.72
N ALA A 157 -14.70 -4.39 -0.93
CA ALA A 157 -14.03 -5.59 -1.40
C ALA A 157 -15.04 -6.70 -1.74
N ASP A 158 -14.68 -7.57 -2.70
CA ASP A 158 -15.47 -8.73 -3.12
C ASP A 158 -15.21 -9.94 -2.21
N ALA A 159 -14.02 -10.01 -1.63
CA ALA A 159 -13.63 -11.05 -0.68
C ALA A 159 -12.60 -10.52 0.32
N TYR A 160 -12.34 -11.30 1.36
CA TYR A 160 -11.31 -11.02 2.35
C TYR A 160 -10.38 -12.21 2.53
N ILE A 161 -9.09 -11.96 2.73
CA ILE A 161 -8.15 -12.92 3.28
C ILE A 161 -7.81 -12.48 4.70
N LEU A 162 -8.18 -13.32 5.67
CA LEU A 162 -8.08 -13.01 7.10
C LEU A 162 -7.14 -14.00 7.79
N ALA A 163 -6.26 -13.52 8.65
CA ALA A 163 -5.34 -14.34 9.42
C ALA A 163 -5.79 -14.52 10.87
N ASN A 164 -5.68 -15.75 11.38
CA ASN A 164 -5.75 -16.01 12.80
C ASN A 164 -4.38 -15.87 13.48
N LYS A 165 -4.33 -16.07 14.79
CA LYS A 165 -3.11 -15.97 15.60
C LYS A 165 -2.00 -16.95 15.19
N ALA A 166 -2.36 -18.11 14.65
CA ALA A 166 -1.40 -19.10 14.18
C ALA A 166 -0.77 -18.75 12.81
N GLY A 167 -1.36 -17.77 12.10
CA GLY A 167 -0.94 -17.37 10.76
C GLY A 167 -1.65 -18.15 9.65
N GLU A 168 -2.69 -18.90 10.00
CA GLU A 168 -3.55 -19.56 9.01
C GLU A 168 -4.42 -18.51 8.33
N LEU A 169 -4.53 -18.61 7.00
CA LEU A 169 -5.23 -17.66 6.14
C LEU A 169 -6.58 -18.22 5.69
N TYR A 170 -7.62 -17.46 5.88
CA TYR A 170 -9.00 -17.82 5.52
C TYR A 170 -9.52 -16.88 4.45
N LEU A 171 -9.97 -17.41 3.33
CA LEU A 171 -10.66 -16.70 2.26
C LEU A 171 -12.15 -16.66 2.57
N VAL A 172 -12.74 -15.48 2.51
CA VAL A 172 -14.13 -15.20 2.89
C VAL A 172 -14.79 -14.37 1.80
N ASP A 173 -15.92 -14.81 1.27
CA ASP A 173 -16.75 -13.99 0.38
C ASP A 173 -17.32 -12.79 1.17
N ALA A 174 -17.15 -11.57 0.68
CA ALA A 174 -17.64 -10.37 1.36
C ALA A 174 -19.17 -10.33 1.54
N LYS A 175 -19.91 -11.12 0.76
CA LYS A 175 -21.37 -11.25 0.84
C LYS A 175 -21.82 -12.40 1.75
N ALA A 176 -20.87 -13.12 2.38
CA ALA A 176 -21.20 -14.22 3.28
C ALA A 176 -22.06 -13.74 4.46
N LYS A 177 -23.00 -14.58 4.90
CA LYS A 177 -23.84 -14.27 6.05
C LYS A 177 -23.00 -14.23 7.34
N GLY A 178 -23.33 -13.33 8.24
CA GLY A 178 -22.65 -13.18 9.53
C GLY A 178 -21.53 -12.15 9.53
N ILE A 179 -21.25 -11.45 8.43
CA ILE A 179 -20.29 -10.37 8.36
C ILE A 179 -20.98 -9.04 8.70
N SER A 180 -20.38 -8.29 9.62
CA SER A 180 -20.67 -6.88 9.86
C SER A 180 -19.44 -6.04 9.58
N VAL A 181 -19.56 -5.05 8.70
CA VAL A 181 -18.48 -4.14 8.30
C VAL A 181 -18.65 -2.81 9.00
N THR A 182 -17.58 -2.30 9.59
CA THR A 182 -17.51 -0.96 10.17
C THR A 182 -16.36 -0.20 9.54
N GLU A 183 -16.63 0.92 8.87
CA GLU A 183 -15.59 1.81 8.35
C GLU A 183 -14.94 2.55 9.53
N LEU A 184 -13.60 2.50 9.58
CA LEU A 184 -12.85 3.15 10.65
C LEU A 184 -12.60 4.62 10.32
N VAL A 185 -12.68 5.47 11.33
CA VAL A 185 -12.31 6.88 11.19
C VAL A 185 -10.79 7.00 11.26
N THR A 186 -10.15 7.14 10.11
CA THR A 186 -8.70 7.25 9.97
C THR A 186 -8.30 8.65 9.56
N VAL A 187 -7.01 8.98 9.72
CA VAL A 187 -6.44 10.26 9.25
C VAL A 187 -6.42 10.30 7.72
N ASP A 188 -5.96 9.21 7.09
CA ASP A 188 -6.09 9.04 5.65
C ASP A 188 -7.53 8.59 5.32
N LYS A 189 -8.26 9.46 4.62
CA LYS A 189 -9.63 9.23 4.16
C LYS A 189 -9.70 8.77 2.71
N THR A 190 -8.58 8.71 2.02
CA THR A 190 -8.52 8.30 0.61
C THR A 190 -8.49 6.78 0.49
N ARG A 191 -7.90 6.10 1.49
CA ARG A 191 -7.79 4.64 1.58
C ARG A 191 -8.27 4.16 2.96
N PRO A 192 -9.59 4.14 3.19
CA PRO A 192 -10.14 3.80 4.49
C PRO A 192 -9.87 2.34 4.86
N SER A 193 -9.53 2.10 6.12
CA SER A 193 -9.51 0.77 6.71
C SER A 193 -10.87 0.43 7.30
N ILE A 194 -11.21 -0.84 7.33
CA ILE A 194 -12.44 -1.33 7.93
C ILE A 194 -12.17 -2.28 9.10
N GLU A 195 -13.18 -2.47 9.91
CA GLU A 195 -13.29 -3.54 10.89
C GLU A 195 -14.34 -4.54 10.45
N LEU A 196 -14.04 -5.83 10.60
CA LEU A 196 -14.98 -6.92 10.37
C LEU A 196 -15.33 -7.58 11.71
N ASN A 197 -16.64 -7.73 11.98
CA ASN A 197 -17.16 -8.62 13.00
C ASN A 197 -17.78 -9.83 12.29
N LEU A 198 -17.39 -11.03 12.71
CA LEU A 198 -17.68 -12.31 12.08
C LEU A 198 -18.47 -13.19 13.05
N ASP A 199 -19.64 -13.67 12.63
CA ASP A 199 -20.48 -14.59 13.40
C ASP A 199 -20.77 -15.83 12.56
N ASN A 200 -20.04 -16.91 12.80
CA ASN A 200 -20.13 -18.19 12.07
C ASN A 200 -20.13 -18.01 10.55
N VAL A 201 -19.22 -17.20 10.06
CA VAL A 201 -19.07 -16.87 8.64
C VAL A 201 -18.42 -18.03 7.92
N GLU A 202 -19.00 -18.46 6.80
CA GLU A 202 -18.40 -19.47 5.92
C GLU A 202 -17.05 -18.96 5.37
N ALA A 203 -16.02 -19.77 5.50
CA ALA A 203 -14.66 -19.42 5.12
C ALA A 203 -13.90 -20.64 4.59
N GLU A 204 -13.05 -20.40 3.63
CA GLU A 204 -12.17 -21.42 3.06
C GLU A 204 -10.74 -21.21 3.57
N LEU A 205 -10.16 -22.22 4.21
CA LEU A 205 -8.74 -22.19 4.56
C LEU A 205 -7.91 -22.17 3.26
N LEU A 206 -6.88 -21.34 3.21
CA LEU A 206 -5.80 -21.49 2.23
C LEU A 206 -4.86 -22.61 2.71
N PRO A 207 -4.91 -23.81 2.11
CA PRO A 207 -4.30 -25.00 2.72
C PRO A 207 -2.79 -24.92 2.90
N GLY A 208 -2.09 -24.20 2.04
CA GLY A 208 -0.64 -23.97 2.17
C GLY A 208 -0.23 -23.10 3.36
N SER A 209 -1.18 -22.44 4.04
CA SER A 209 -0.93 -21.64 5.24
C SER A 209 -1.05 -22.47 6.53
N GLU A 210 -1.64 -23.66 6.48
CA GLU A 210 -1.82 -24.51 7.64
C GLU A 210 -0.47 -24.91 8.25
N SER A 211 -0.24 -24.53 9.51
CA SER A 211 1.03 -24.76 10.21
C SER A 211 2.28 -24.20 9.49
N ASN A 212 2.11 -23.25 8.56
CA ASN A 212 3.18 -22.68 7.78
C ASN A 212 3.24 -21.14 7.92
N GLN A 213 3.95 -20.68 8.93
CA GLN A 213 4.12 -19.25 9.21
C GLN A 213 4.98 -18.51 8.15
N GLU A 214 5.69 -19.21 7.29
CA GLU A 214 6.48 -18.54 6.24
C GLU A 214 5.58 -17.84 5.23
N VAL A 215 4.41 -18.40 4.94
CA VAL A 215 3.42 -17.80 4.04
C VAL A 215 2.97 -16.43 4.56
N ILE A 216 2.42 -16.38 5.77
CA ILE A 216 1.94 -15.12 6.36
C ILE A 216 3.07 -14.11 6.52
N ASN A 217 4.28 -14.57 6.82
CA ASN A 217 5.45 -13.70 6.92
C ASN A 217 5.82 -13.08 5.57
N LYS A 218 5.79 -13.84 4.48
CA LYS A 218 6.00 -13.32 3.12
C LYS A 218 4.93 -12.30 2.73
N VAL A 219 3.67 -12.58 3.01
CA VAL A 219 2.56 -11.65 2.76
C VAL A 219 2.76 -10.33 3.52
N LEU A 220 3.14 -10.41 4.81
CA LEU A 220 3.43 -9.23 5.64
C LEU A 220 4.63 -8.44 5.12
N ASP A 221 5.69 -9.12 4.71
CA ASP A 221 6.90 -8.45 4.23
C ASP A 221 6.64 -7.72 2.90
N ALA A 222 5.82 -8.30 2.01
CA ALA A 222 5.32 -7.61 0.82
C ALA A 222 4.53 -6.34 1.18
N GLY A 223 3.59 -6.44 2.12
CA GLY A 223 2.82 -5.28 2.60
C GLY A 223 3.71 -4.18 3.21
N ARG A 224 4.75 -4.57 3.98
CA ARG A 224 5.72 -3.61 4.53
C ARG A 224 6.46 -2.85 3.43
N LEU A 225 6.88 -3.55 2.38
CA LEU A 225 7.57 -2.94 1.24
C LEU A 225 6.65 -2.00 0.46
N MET A 226 5.40 -2.40 0.22
CA MET A 226 4.42 -1.53 -0.45
C MET A 226 4.16 -0.25 0.34
N LEU A 227 3.91 -0.35 1.64
CA LEU A 227 3.67 0.82 2.49
C LEU A 227 4.92 1.72 2.62
N ALA A 228 6.12 1.15 2.58
CA ALA A 228 7.36 1.92 2.56
C ALA A 228 7.51 2.68 1.23
N ALA A 229 7.31 2.00 0.11
CA ALA A 229 7.41 2.61 -1.22
C ALA A 229 6.37 3.73 -1.42
N ASP A 230 5.11 3.51 -1.03
CA ASP A 230 4.05 4.53 -1.03
C ASP A 230 4.46 5.77 -0.23
N SER A 231 5.00 5.56 0.97
CA SER A 231 5.47 6.65 1.83
C SER A 231 6.62 7.46 1.22
N ILE A 232 7.55 6.81 0.51
CA ILE A 232 8.63 7.52 -0.20
C ILE A 232 8.08 8.34 -1.35
N GLY A 233 7.19 7.79 -2.16
CA GLY A 233 6.57 8.54 -3.25
C GLY A 233 5.88 9.81 -2.74
N ALA A 234 5.10 9.70 -1.68
CA ALA A 234 4.48 10.85 -1.02
C ALA A 234 5.51 11.84 -0.46
N SER A 235 6.59 11.34 0.16
CA SER A 235 7.65 12.18 0.74
C SER A 235 8.43 12.95 -0.32
N GLN A 236 8.68 12.35 -1.48
CA GLN A 236 9.35 13.02 -2.60
C GLN A 236 8.52 14.22 -3.09
N ILE A 237 7.23 14.06 -3.30
CA ILE A 237 6.35 15.17 -3.71
C ILE A 237 6.25 16.26 -2.63
N MET A 238 6.29 15.88 -1.35
CA MET A 238 6.33 16.86 -0.26
C MET A 238 7.61 17.69 -0.30
N LEU A 239 8.76 17.05 -0.51
CA LEU A 239 10.05 17.73 -0.67
C LEU A 239 10.05 18.66 -1.89
N ASP A 240 9.61 18.18 -3.04
CA ASP A 240 9.57 18.95 -4.29
C ASP A 240 8.70 20.22 -4.14
N LYS A 241 7.53 20.06 -3.52
CA LYS A 241 6.63 21.21 -3.22
C LYS A 241 7.23 22.18 -2.22
N ALA A 242 7.94 21.70 -1.19
CA ALA A 242 8.62 22.57 -0.23
C ALA A 242 9.72 23.39 -0.91
N VAL A 243 10.51 22.77 -1.77
CA VAL A 243 11.57 23.43 -2.55
C VAL A 243 10.97 24.45 -3.52
N ALA A 244 9.98 24.07 -4.32
CA ALA A 244 9.31 24.96 -5.27
C ALA A 244 8.73 26.18 -4.56
N TYR A 245 7.98 25.98 -3.48
CA TYR A 245 7.42 27.07 -2.70
C TYR A 245 8.50 28.00 -2.13
N SER A 246 9.62 27.45 -1.66
CA SER A 246 10.73 28.22 -1.11
C SER A 246 11.41 29.14 -2.14
N LEU A 247 11.33 28.78 -3.43
CA LEU A 247 11.86 29.56 -4.56
C LEU A 247 10.89 30.65 -5.04
N GLU A 248 9.60 30.53 -4.74
CA GLU A 248 8.56 31.50 -5.16
C GLU A 248 8.23 32.52 -4.06
N ARG A 249 8.06 32.03 -2.83
CA ARG A 249 7.66 32.91 -1.70
C ARG A 249 8.73 33.90 -1.33
N LYS A 250 8.34 35.18 -1.27
CA LYS A 250 9.22 36.27 -0.87
C LYS A 250 8.88 36.78 0.51
N GLN A 251 9.89 36.97 1.35
CA GLN A 251 9.84 37.68 2.62
C GLN A 251 11.14 38.49 2.81
N PHE A 252 11.07 39.65 3.47
CA PHE A 252 12.22 40.53 3.66
C PHE A 252 12.95 40.88 2.34
N GLY A 253 12.18 41.08 1.26
CA GLY A 253 12.70 41.51 -0.05
C GLY A 253 13.38 40.41 -0.90
N ARG A 254 13.38 39.15 -0.49
CA ARG A 254 14.00 38.03 -1.22
C ARG A 254 13.21 36.75 -1.06
N VAL A 255 13.46 35.73 -1.92
CA VAL A 255 12.86 34.43 -1.80
C VAL A 255 13.26 33.74 -0.49
N ILE A 256 12.32 33.01 0.16
CA ILE A 256 12.59 32.40 1.47
C ILE A 256 13.66 31.30 1.37
N GLY A 257 13.79 30.61 0.24
CA GLY A 257 14.86 29.65 -0.03
C GLY A 257 16.26 30.26 -0.03
N SER A 258 16.41 31.60 -0.02
CA SER A 258 17.71 32.25 0.15
C SER A 258 18.21 32.29 1.60
N PHE A 259 17.33 32.03 2.59
CA PHE A 259 17.71 31.98 4.00
C PHE A 259 18.30 30.60 4.35
N GLN A 260 19.41 30.57 5.09
CA GLN A 260 20.10 29.33 5.43
C GLN A 260 19.21 28.34 6.18
N ALA A 261 18.36 28.82 7.11
CA ALA A 261 17.45 27.92 7.85
C ALA A 261 16.54 27.10 6.90
N VAL A 262 15.93 27.73 5.90
CA VAL A 262 15.07 27.06 4.92
C VAL A 262 15.88 26.10 4.02
N LYS A 263 17.06 26.57 3.56
CA LYS A 263 17.96 25.72 2.74
C LYS A 263 18.39 24.45 3.49
N HIS A 264 18.76 24.59 4.76
CA HIS A 264 19.22 23.46 5.56
C HIS A 264 18.08 22.47 5.80
N MET A 265 16.87 22.93 6.08
CA MET A 265 15.70 22.04 6.22
C MET A 265 15.42 21.25 4.93
N CYS A 266 15.45 21.91 3.77
CA CYS A 266 15.27 21.22 2.49
C CYS A 266 16.42 20.24 2.21
N ALA A 267 17.66 20.59 2.53
CA ALA A 267 18.83 19.74 2.36
C ALA A 267 18.80 18.50 3.30
N GLU A 268 18.35 18.69 4.55
CA GLU A 268 18.16 17.59 5.51
C GLU A 268 17.06 16.63 5.03
N MET A 269 15.91 17.15 4.58
CA MET A 269 14.86 16.31 4.00
C MET A 269 15.37 15.48 2.81
N ALA A 270 16.15 16.10 1.90
CA ALA A 270 16.73 15.41 0.76
C ALA A 270 17.76 14.36 1.17
N ALA A 271 18.63 14.67 2.14
CA ALA A 271 19.66 13.76 2.63
C ALA A 271 19.09 12.52 3.33
N GLU A 272 17.95 12.66 4.02
CA GLU A 272 17.26 11.54 4.67
C GLU A 272 16.43 10.71 3.68
N LEU A 273 15.85 11.35 2.66
CA LEU A 273 14.97 10.69 1.70
C LEU A 273 15.75 9.86 0.66
N GLU A 274 16.83 10.40 0.12
CA GLU A 274 17.57 9.79 -0.98
C GLU A 274 18.05 8.35 -0.67
N PRO A 275 18.63 8.03 0.50
CA PRO A 275 19.00 6.66 0.83
C PRO A 275 17.81 5.69 0.89
N CYS A 276 16.61 6.19 1.20
CA CYS A 276 15.41 5.37 1.34
C CYS A 276 15.01 4.68 0.03
N HIS A 277 15.25 5.30 -1.13
CA HIS A 277 15.05 4.67 -2.44
C HIS A 277 15.89 3.40 -2.58
N SER A 278 17.19 3.51 -2.28
CA SER A 278 18.11 2.36 -2.32
C SER A 278 17.75 1.27 -1.32
N MET A 279 17.22 1.65 -0.14
CA MET A 279 16.75 0.68 0.85
C MET A 279 15.56 -0.13 0.34
N ILE A 280 14.59 0.51 -0.34
CA ILE A 280 13.44 -0.20 -0.95
C ILE A 280 13.92 -1.14 -2.04
N TRP A 281 14.77 -0.68 -2.96
CA TRP A 281 15.28 -1.51 -4.06
C TRP A 281 16.03 -2.72 -3.54
N HIS A 282 16.87 -2.52 -2.53
CA HIS A 282 17.58 -3.62 -1.89
C HIS A 282 16.65 -4.60 -1.18
N ALA A 283 15.67 -4.09 -0.43
CA ALA A 283 14.72 -4.93 0.28
C ALA A 283 13.80 -5.71 -0.66
N ALA A 284 13.37 -5.09 -1.78
CA ALA A 284 12.62 -5.78 -2.84
C ALA A 284 13.47 -6.90 -3.49
N HIS A 285 14.74 -6.61 -3.81
CA HIS A 285 15.66 -7.64 -4.32
C HIS A 285 15.85 -8.79 -3.32
N CYS A 286 16.03 -8.49 -2.02
CA CYS A 286 16.13 -9.53 -1.01
C CYS A 286 14.85 -10.36 -0.90
N TYR A 287 13.68 -9.75 -1.04
CA TYR A 287 12.40 -10.46 -1.00
C TYR A 287 12.33 -11.58 -2.04
N ASP A 288 12.79 -11.32 -3.25
CA ASP A 288 12.74 -12.27 -4.36
C ASP A 288 13.94 -13.24 -4.39
N HIS A 289 15.14 -12.79 -4.00
CA HIS A 289 16.39 -13.50 -4.28
C HIS A 289 17.21 -13.91 -3.04
N ASP A 290 16.96 -13.31 -1.87
CA ASP A 290 17.67 -13.66 -0.62
C ASP A 290 16.71 -13.85 0.55
N PRO A 291 16.08 -15.03 0.66
CA PRO A 291 15.13 -15.32 1.75
C PRO A 291 15.72 -15.13 3.15
N SER A 292 17.05 -15.25 3.29
CA SER A 292 17.73 -15.10 4.60
C SER A 292 17.74 -13.66 5.11
N GLN A 293 17.68 -12.67 4.21
CA GLN A 293 17.67 -11.24 4.51
C GLN A 293 16.30 -10.59 4.32
N ALA A 294 15.41 -11.22 3.54
CA ALA A 294 14.15 -10.64 3.09
C ALA A 294 13.35 -9.98 4.23
N ARG A 295 13.08 -10.74 5.30
CA ARG A 295 12.32 -10.24 6.45
C ARG A 295 13.01 -9.10 7.18
N LEU A 296 14.32 -9.23 7.41
CA LEU A 296 15.11 -8.19 8.08
C LEU A 296 15.07 -6.90 7.28
N MET A 297 15.29 -6.98 5.98
CA MET A 297 15.29 -5.80 5.10
C MET A 297 13.91 -5.18 4.96
N ALA A 298 12.84 -5.97 4.84
CA ALA A 298 11.47 -5.45 4.81
C ALA A 298 11.09 -4.71 6.10
N CYS A 299 11.41 -5.29 7.27
CA CYS A 299 11.15 -4.66 8.56
C CYS A 299 11.98 -3.39 8.76
N HIS A 300 13.28 -3.44 8.44
CA HIS A 300 14.20 -2.32 8.61
C HIS A 300 13.81 -1.15 7.68
N THR A 301 13.55 -1.44 6.41
CA THR A 301 13.10 -0.44 5.44
C THR A 301 11.79 0.21 5.88
N LYS A 302 10.78 -0.59 6.27
CA LYS A 302 9.49 -0.05 6.71
C LYS A 302 9.63 0.85 7.95
N ALA A 303 10.41 0.44 8.94
CA ALA A 303 10.63 1.22 10.15
C ALA A 303 11.30 2.56 9.82
N HIS A 304 12.45 2.54 9.13
CA HIS A 304 13.22 3.74 8.81
C HIS A 304 12.43 4.71 7.92
N VAL A 305 11.83 4.21 6.83
CA VAL A 305 11.05 5.05 5.90
C VAL A 305 9.85 5.72 6.60
N SER A 306 9.24 5.05 7.57
CA SER A 306 8.13 5.65 8.33
C SER A 306 8.58 6.85 9.17
N GLU A 307 9.76 6.79 9.77
CA GLU A 307 10.34 7.90 10.54
C GLU A 307 10.71 9.06 9.61
N VAL A 308 11.37 8.77 8.49
CA VAL A 308 11.75 9.78 7.48
C VAL A 308 10.50 10.47 6.91
N GLY A 309 9.46 9.71 6.52
CA GLY A 309 8.20 10.26 6.02
C GLY A 309 7.51 11.17 7.03
N GLN A 310 7.50 10.79 8.32
CA GLN A 310 6.97 11.63 9.39
C GLN A 310 7.79 12.92 9.55
N GLN A 311 9.11 12.85 9.51
CA GLN A 311 9.99 14.01 9.60
C GLN A 311 9.76 14.97 8.44
N ILE A 312 9.70 14.47 7.21
CA ILE A 312 9.46 15.29 6.01
C ILE A 312 8.09 15.97 6.08
N SER A 313 7.04 15.24 6.46
CA SER A 313 5.70 15.82 6.59
C SER A 313 5.64 16.94 7.64
N ASN A 314 6.34 16.78 8.77
CA ASN A 314 6.46 17.82 9.78
C ASN A 314 7.25 19.03 9.26
N CYS A 315 8.38 18.81 8.58
CA CYS A 315 9.18 19.89 8.00
C CYS A 315 8.40 20.67 6.94
N LEU A 316 7.59 19.98 6.12
CA LEU A 316 6.73 20.63 5.12
C LEU A 316 5.77 21.63 5.75
N LEU A 317 5.19 21.33 6.92
CA LEU A 317 4.30 22.26 7.64
C LEU A 317 5.00 23.55 8.07
N TYR A 318 6.29 23.52 8.34
CA TYR A 318 7.09 24.70 8.67
C TYR A 318 7.54 25.49 7.44
N THR A 319 7.68 24.85 6.29
CA THR A 319 8.14 25.47 5.05
C THR A 319 7.00 25.95 4.15
N SER A 320 5.76 25.49 4.38
CA SER A 320 4.57 25.83 3.62
C SER A 320 3.66 26.79 4.38
N PRO A 321 2.85 27.63 3.69
CA PRO A 321 1.91 28.52 4.37
C PRO A 321 0.82 27.71 5.05
N SER A 322 0.70 27.83 6.34
CA SER A 322 -0.50 27.41 7.08
C SER A 322 -1.69 28.28 6.65
N PRO A 323 -2.94 27.74 6.61
CA PRO A 323 -4.13 28.55 6.46
C PRO A 323 -4.25 29.69 7.52
N ARG A 324 -3.53 29.57 8.64
CA ARG A 324 -3.45 30.60 9.70
C ARG A 324 -2.52 31.78 9.33
N ASP A 325 -1.63 31.63 8.34
CA ASP A 325 -0.71 32.63 7.90
C ASP A 325 -1.33 33.59 6.85
N ARG A 326 -2.61 33.38 6.54
CA ARG A 326 -3.42 34.31 5.73
C ARG A 326 -4.10 35.30 6.65
N GLY A 327 -3.30 36.17 7.29
CA GLY A 327 -3.76 37.33 7.98
C GLY A 327 -3.84 38.52 7.06
#